data_90036d8b8381c4a35d0932850f699be2
#
_entry.id   90036d8b8381c4a35d0932850f699be2
#
_cell.length_a   1.000
_cell.length_b   1.000
_cell.length_c   1.000
_cell.angle_alpha   90.00
_cell.angle_beta   90.00
_cell.angle_gamma   90.00
#
_symmetry.space_group_name_H-M   'P 1'
#
loop_
_entity.id
_entity.type
_entity.pdbx_description
1 polymer ?
#
loop_
_entity_poly.entity_id
_entity_poly.type
_entity_poly.pdbx_seq_one_letter_code
_entity_poly.pdbx_strand_id
1 'polypeptide(L)'
;MKDFINFTYFLTAQLKEIMVWECTPQFMFFFIILAQLFGHAKSHGRLIEPPSRTSAWRFGFSTPTYYNDTETNCGGYDRHRNQNGGKCGICGDAWDERRPRKGEGGGRFATGVIVRKYRPGQTIKISVDITANHLGYFQFRVCPHNNPRHPASQSCLDRNILRCCSVLLLLGGEQFVVFLG
;
A
#
# COMPACT_ATOMS: atom_id res chain seq x y z
N MET A 1 -7.47 -22.13 2.22
CA MET A 1 -8.04 -20.79 2.37
C MET A 1 -7.12 -19.83 1.63
N LYS A 2 -7.61 -19.17 0.60
CA LYS A 2 -6.83 -18.18 -0.17
C LYS A 2 -7.14 -16.82 0.43
N ASP A 3 -6.32 -16.38 1.36
CA ASP A 3 -6.55 -15.14 2.09
C ASP A 3 -5.89 -13.97 1.36
N PHE A 4 -6.64 -12.89 1.21
CA PHE A 4 -6.19 -11.63 0.67
C PHE A 4 -5.80 -10.71 1.82
N ILE A 5 -4.53 -10.35 1.89
CA ILE A 5 -4.06 -9.25 2.73
C ILE A 5 -4.00 -8.00 1.86
N ASN A 6 -4.81 -6.99 2.18
CA ASN A 6 -4.78 -5.70 1.51
C ASN A 6 -3.96 -4.71 2.32
N PHE A 7 -3.13 -3.97 1.61
CA PHE A 7 -2.30 -2.91 2.13
C PHE A 7 -2.93 -1.55 1.80
N THR A 8 -3.38 -0.82 2.81
CA THR A 8 -3.92 0.53 2.63
C THR A 8 -3.07 1.52 3.44
N TYR A 9 -2.44 2.45 2.74
CA TYR A 9 -1.63 3.51 3.33
C TYR A 9 -2.42 4.83 3.31
N PHE A 10 -2.67 5.43 4.48
CA PHE A 10 -3.33 6.72 4.60
C PHE A 10 -2.34 7.79 5.06
N LEU A 11 -2.22 8.84 4.26
CA LEU A 11 -1.41 10.02 4.58
C LEU A 11 -2.31 11.09 5.19
N THR A 12 -2.11 11.42 6.46
CA THR A 12 -2.70 12.62 7.07
C THR A 12 -1.63 13.69 7.23
N ALA A 13 -1.64 14.70 6.36
CA ALA A 13 -0.84 15.89 6.55
C ALA A 13 -1.59 16.85 7.47
N GLN A 14 -1.13 17.03 8.71
CA GLN A 14 -1.54 18.15 9.58
C GLN A 14 -0.54 19.28 9.41
N LEU A 15 -0.93 20.33 8.72
CA LEU A 15 -0.26 21.62 8.79
C LEU A 15 -1.02 22.50 9.77
N LYS A 16 -0.47 22.72 10.96
CA LYS A 16 -0.89 23.77 11.88
C LYS A 16 0.01 24.99 11.72
N GLU A 17 -0.65 26.10 11.65
CA GLU A 17 -0.23 27.49 11.57
C GLU A 17 1.17 27.82 12.13
N ILE A 18 1.97 28.48 11.30
CA ILE A 18 3.18 29.15 11.73
C ILE A 18 3.10 30.62 11.31
N MET A 19 3.01 31.45 12.34
CA MET A 19 3.30 32.87 12.47
C MET A 19 3.70 33.66 11.20
N VAL A 20 2.94 34.74 11.01
CA VAL A 20 3.27 35.87 10.12
C VAL A 20 4.50 36.58 10.66
N TRP A 21 5.65 36.39 10.03
CA TRP A 21 6.80 37.25 10.15
C TRP A 21 6.95 38.05 8.88
N GLU A 22 7.23 39.35 9.00
CA GLU A 22 7.42 40.24 7.85
C GLU A 22 8.52 39.70 6.92
N CYS A 23 8.10 39.23 5.77
CA CYS A 23 8.97 38.60 4.78
C CYS A 23 9.60 39.68 3.88
N THR A 24 10.90 39.92 4.02
CA THR A 24 11.67 40.61 2.99
C THR A 24 11.73 39.75 1.72
N PRO A 25 11.78 40.33 0.50
CA PRO A 25 11.78 39.58 -0.76
C PRO A 25 12.90 38.51 -0.86
N GLN A 26 14.01 38.70 -0.14
CA GLN A 26 15.12 37.74 -0.07
C GLN A 26 14.72 36.45 0.67
N PHE A 27 13.94 36.54 1.74
CA PHE A 27 13.43 35.36 2.46
C PHE A 27 12.42 34.57 1.60
N MET A 28 11.56 35.27 0.85
CA MET A 28 10.64 34.62 -0.08
C MET A 28 11.37 33.83 -1.16
N PHE A 29 12.43 34.37 -1.76
CA PHE A 29 13.26 33.66 -2.74
C PHE A 29 13.94 32.42 -2.14
N PHE A 30 14.44 32.52 -0.91
CA PHE A 30 15.06 31.38 -0.22
C PHE A 30 14.04 30.27 0.07
N PHE A 31 12.83 30.64 0.52
CA PHE A 31 11.76 29.67 0.75
C PHE A 31 11.24 29.03 -0.55
N ILE A 32 11.19 29.76 -1.65
CA ILE A 32 10.81 29.22 -2.97
C ILE A 32 11.87 28.22 -3.46
N ILE A 33 13.15 28.54 -3.31
CA ILE A 33 14.25 27.63 -3.66
C ILE A 33 14.25 26.41 -2.73
N LEU A 34 14.03 26.59 -1.45
CA LEU A 34 13.92 25.48 -0.49
C LEU A 34 12.72 24.58 -0.80
N ALA A 35 11.57 25.16 -1.16
CA ALA A 35 10.37 24.40 -1.54
C ALA A 35 10.57 23.58 -2.83
N GLN A 36 11.44 24.01 -3.74
CA GLN A 36 11.78 23.26 -4.94
C GLN A 36 12.77 22.12 -4.67
N LEU A 37 13.53 22.19 -3.56
CA LEU A 37 14.40 21.12 -3.11
C LEU A 37 13.63 19.96 -2.42
N PHE A 38 12.42 20.23 -1.95
CA PHE A 38 11.49 19.17 -1.52
C PHE A 38 10.87 18.54 -2.77
N GLY A 39 11.65 17.70 -3.45
CA GLY A 39 11.15 16.89 -4.55
C GLY A 39 9.86 16.18 -4.13
N HIS A 40 8.94 16.01 -5.06
CA HIS A 40 7.66 15.33 -4.86
C HIS A 40 7.93 13.95 -4.24
N ALA A 41 7.77 13.86 -2.95
CA ALA A 41 8.01 12.66 -2.21
C ALA A 41 6.93 11.65 -2.61
N LYS A 42 7.31 10.65 -3.40
CA LYS A 42 6.45 9.54 -3.79
C LYS A 42 6.62 8.43 -2.77
N SER A 43 5.58 8.18 -1.94
CA SER A 43 5.59 7.00 -1.07
C SER A 43 5.58 5.73 -1.91
N HIS A 44 6.59 4.90 -1.70
CA HIS A 44 6.75 3.65 -2.42
C HIS A 44 7.02 2.52 -1.43
N GLY A 45 6.32 1.43 -1.64
CA GLY A 45 6.52 0.24 -0.83
C GLY A 45 5.84 -0.98 -1.42
N ARG A 46 6.29 -2.16 -1.00
CA ARG A 46 5.72 -3.44 -1.41
C ARG A 46 5.67 -4.42 -0.24
N LEU A 47 4.70 -5.29 -0.29
CA LEU A 47 4.61 -6.41 0.63
C LEU A 47 5.57 -7.51 0.16
N ILE A 48 6.50 -7.93 1.05
CA ILE A 48 7.49 -8.97 0.76
C ILE A 48 7.23 -10.27 1.52
N GLU A 49 6.56 -10.19 2.69
CA GLU A 49 6.11 -11.37 3.43
C GLU A 49 4.71 -11.15 4.01
N PRO A 50 3.71 -11.92 3.61
CA PRO A 50 3.71 -12.73 2.38
C PRO A 50 3.86 -11.86 1.14
N PRO A 51 4.53 -12.32 0.08
CA PRO A 51 4.70 -11.50 -1.12
C PRO A 51 3.35 -11.18 -1.78
N SER A 52 3.20 -9.95 -2.23
CA SER A 52 2.00 -9.50 -2.94
C SER A 52 1.91 -10.15 -4.33
N ARG A 53 0.75 -10.05 -4.98
CA ARG A 53 0.57 -10.52 -6.36
C ARG A 53 1.55 -9.88 -7.34
N THR A 54 1.91 -8.62 -7.10
CA THR A 54 2.81 -7.85 -7.97
C THR A 54 4.28 -8.07 -7.64
N SER A 55 4.62 -8.54 -6.43
CA SER A 55 6.00 -8.78 -6.00
C SER A 55 6.39 -10.27 -5.96
N ALA A 56 5.45 -11.20 -6.04
CA ALA A 56 5.69 -12.64 -5.87
C ALA A 56 6.74 -13.22 -6.85
N TRP A 57 6.82 -12.69 -8.05
CA TRP A 57 7.82 -13.09 -9.05
C TRP A 57 9.27 -12.88 -8.57
N ARG A 58 9.52 -11.87 -7.70
CA ARG A 58 10.85 -11.61 -7.12
C ARG A 58 11.32 -12.71 -6.18
N PHE A 59 10.37 -13.49 -5.65
CA PHE A 59 10.60 -14.57 -4.70
C PHE A 59 10.48 -15.97 -5.36
N GLY A 60 10.62 -16.04 -6.68
CA GLY A 60 10.65 -17.29 -7.43
C GLY A 60 9.28 -17.91 -7.71
N PHE A 61 8.17 -17.21 -7.43
CA PHE A 61 6.85 -17.69 -7.81
C PHE A 61 6.60 -17.47 -9.31
N SER A 62 5.94 -18.44 -9.95
CA SER A 62 5.56 -18.34 -11.38
C SER A 62 4.40 -17.37 -11.57
N THR A 63 4.70 -16.08 -11.47
CA THR A 63 3.77 -14.97 -11.63
C THR A 63 4.35 -13.96 -12.62
N PRO A 64 3.51 -13.17 -13.32
CA PRO A 64 4.00 -12.18 -14.27
C PRO A 64 4.94 -11.15 -13.62
N THR A 65 6.01 -10.83 -14.30
CA THR A 65 6.96 -9.80 -13.87
C THR A 65 6.32 -8.41 -13.89
N TYR A 66 6.55 -7.63 -12.82
CA TYR A 66 6.10 -6.25 -12.69
C TYR A 66 7.16 -5.42 -11.95
N TYR A 67 7.94 -4.66 -12.69
CA TYR A 67 9.06 -3.90 -12.10
C TYR A 67 8.62 -2.74 -11.22
N ASN A 68 7.43 -2.16 -11.47
CA ASN A 68 6.86 -1.06 -10.67
C ASN A 68 6.03 -1.57 -9.48
N ASP A 69 6.41 -2.68 -8.87
CA ASP A 69 5.69 -3.33 -7.78
C ASP A 69 5.67 -2.53 -6.46
N THR A 70 6.50 -1.50 -6.35
CA THR A 70 6.47 -0.52 -5.25
C THR A 70 5.47 0.62 -5.49
N GLU A 71 4.88 0.73 -6.69
CA GLU A 71 4.00 1.83 -7.09
C GLU A 71 2.52 1.43 -7.15
N THR A 72 2.10 0.42 -6.39
CA THR A 72 0.68 0.08 -6.23
C THR A 72 0.02 1.02 -5.21
N ASN A 73 -0.06 2.31 -5.57
CA ASN A 73 -0.42 3.44 -4.72
C ASN A 73 -1.68 4.18 -5.20
N CYS A 74 -2.67 3.43 -5.72
CA CYS A 74 -3.95 3.94 -6.23
C CYS A 74 -3.82 4.89 -7.44
N GLY A 75 -2.67 4.87 -8.14
CA GLY A 75 -2.36 5.75 -9.27
C GLY A 75 -1.67 7.06 -8.86
N GLY A 76 -1.18 7.14 -7.62
CA GLY A 76 -0.53 8.31 -7.05
C GLY A 76 -1.50 9.27 -6.35
N TYR A 77 -0.95 10.24 -5.62
CA TYR A 77 -1.72 11.13 -4.74
C TYR A 77 -2.82 11.88 -5.47
N ASP A 78 -2.50 12.55 -6.56
CA ASP A 78 -3.45 13.39 -7.30
C ASP A 78 -4.62 12.56 -7.86
N ARG A 79 -4.31 11.46 -8.56
CA ARG A 79 -5.33 10.57 -9.11
C ARG A 79 -6.21 9.95 -8.03
N HIS A 80 -5.60 9.54 -6.91
CA HIS A 80 -6.32 8.97 -5.78
C HIS A 80 -7.22 9.99 -5.09
N ARG A 81 -6.67 11.16 -4.69
CA ARG A 81 -7.37 12.13 -3.84
C ARG A 81 -8.28 13.06 -4.64
N ASN A 82 -7.74 13.70 -5.69
CA ASN A 82 -8.43 14.77 -6.38
C ASN A 82 -9.36 14.23 -7.49
N GLN A 83 -8.91 13.21 -8.24
CA GLN A 83 -9.69 12.68 -9.34
C GLN A 83 -10.67 11.59 -8.91
N ASN A 84 -10.25 10.69 -8.02
CA ASN A 84 -11.03 9.53 -7.59
C ASN A 84 -11.68 9.69 -6.19
N GLY A 85 -11.61 10.87 -5.57
CA GLY A 85 -12.24 11.15 -4.28
C GLY A 85 -11.78 10.21 -3.15
N GLY A 86 -10.51 9.80 -3.14
CA GLY A 86 -9.93 8.89 -2.16
C GLY A 86 -10.26 7.42 -2.39
N LYS A 87 -10.93 7.06 -3.49
CA LYS A 87 -11.22 5.65 -3.83
C LYS A 87 -10.02 4.97 -4.46
N CYS A 88 -9.83 3.70 -4.12
CA CYS A 88 -8.73 2.87 -4.58
C CYS A 88 -9.22 1.47 -4.95
N GLY A 89 -8.56 0.82 -5.88
CA GLY A 89 -8.70 -0.61 -6.10
C GLY A 89 -8.13 -1.39 -4.90
N ILE A 90 -8.73 -2.51 -4.56
CA ILE A 90 -8.36 -3.31 -3.37
C ILE A 90 -6.92 -3.83 -3.38
N CYS A 91 -6.24 -3.81 -4.51
CA CYS A 91 -4.84 -4.20 -4.66
C CYS A 91 -3.92 -3.01 -4.97
N GLY A 92 -4.37 -1.76 -4.73
CA GLY A 92 -3.60 -0.56 -4.99
C GLY A 92 -3.65 -0.06 -6.43
N ASP A 93 -4.45 -0.67 -7.29
CA ASP A 93 -4.73 -0.16 -8.64
C ASP A 93 -5.52 1.15 -8.57
N ALA A 94 -5.38 2.04 -9.56
CA ALA A 94 -6.19 3.25 -9.60
C ALA A 94 -7.68 2.92 -9.77
N TRP A 95 -8.55 3.66 -9.09
CA TRP A 95 -9.99 3.36 -9.03
C TRP A 95 -10.68 3.37 -10.38
N ASP A 96 -10.30 4.29 -11.26
CA ASP A 96 -10.84 4.52 -12.60
C ASP A 96 -10.25 3.60 -13.69
N GLU A 97 -9.31 2.70 -13.35
CA GLU A 97 -8.84 1.69 -14.31
C GLU A 97 -9.97 0.72 -14.70
N ARG A 98 -9.92 0.25 -15.94
CA ARG A 98 -10.85 -0.75 -16.46
C ARG A 98 -10.84 -2.01 -15.60
N ARG A 99 -12.02 -2.49 -15.25
CA ARG A 99 -12.18 -3.74 -14.48
C ARG A 99 -12.20 -4.99 -15.37
N PRO A 100 -11.67 -6.14 -14.89
CA PRO A 100 -10.92 -6.28 -13.64
C PRO A 100 -9.58 -5.54 -13.74
N ARG A 101 -9.21 -4.80 -12.67
CA ARG A 101 -7.93 -4.12 -12.62
C ARG A 101 -6.80 -5.13 -12.56
N LYS A 102 -5.59 -4.72 -12.91
CA LYS A 102 -4.43 -5.62 -13.07
C LYS A 102 -4.08 -6.43 -11.81
N GLY A 103 -4.26 -5.86 -10.61
CA GLY A 103 -3.99 -6.52 -9.33
C GLY A 103 -5.19 -7.28 -8.76
N GLU A 104 -6.42 -7.00 -9.22
CA GLU A 104 -7.66 -7.61 -8.71
C GLU A 104 -7.87 -9.03 -9.23
N GLY A 105 -8.82 -9.77 -8.62
CA GLY A 105 -9.27 -11.07 -9.13
C GLY A 105 -9.77 -10.95 -10.57
N GLY A 106 -9.30 -11.82 -11.46
CA GLY A 106 -9.53 -11.76 -12.90
C GLY A 106 -8.56 -10.85 -13.65
N GLY A 107 -7.75 -10.05 -12.97
CA GLY A 107 -6.69 -9.24 -13.59
C GLY A 107 -5.40 -10.01 -13.84
N ARG A 108 -4.46 -9.34 -14.51
CA ARG A 108 -3.20 -9.92 -15.01
C ARG A 108 -2.40 -10.63 -13.92
N PHE A 109 -2.34 -10.09 -12.70
CA PHE A 109 -1.53 -10.63 -11.60
C PHE A 109 -2.28 -11.62 -10.72
N ALA A 110 -3.57 -11.84 -10.94
CA ALA A 110 -4.39 -12.79 -10.18
C ALA A 110 -4.29 -14.23 -10.74
N THR A 111 -3.09 -14.77 -10.79
CA THR A 111 -2.80 -16.08 -11.39
C THR A 111 -3.30 -17.28 -10.57
N GLY A 112 -3.76 -17.05 -9.34
CA GLY A 112 -4.18 -18.13 -8.44
C GLY A 112 -3.03 -18.84 -7.71
N VAL A 113 -1.79 -18.41 -7.91
CA VAL A 113 -0.62 -18.92 -7.18
C VAL A 113 -0.78 -18.64 -5.69
N ILE A 114 -0.62 -19.68 -4.86
CA ILE A 114 -0.67 -19.58 -3.39
C ILE A 114 0.74 -19.40 -2.87
N VAL A 115 1.05 -18.21 -2.38
CA VAL A 115 2.39 -17.85 -1.88
C VAL A 115 2.63 -18.33 -0.45
N ARG A 116 1.58 -18.42 0.40
CA ARG A 116 1.63 -18.90 1.78
C ARG A 116 0.34 -19.62 2.17
N LYS A 117 0.43 -20.46 3.19
CA LYS A 117 -0.72 -21.12 3.81
C LYS A 117 -0.74 -20.80 5.28
N TYR A 118 -1.87 -20.35 5.81
CA TYR A 118 -2.07 -19.99 7.20
C TYR A 118 -3.27 -20.71 7.80
N ARG A 119 -3.32 -20.81 9.12
CA ARG A 119 -4.44 -21.35 9.87
C ARG A 119 -5.19 -20.22 10.57
N PRO A 120 -6.51 -20.30 10.74
CA PRO A 120 -7.25 -19.36 11.58
C PRO A 120 -6.65 -19.29 12.98
N GLY A 121 -6.58 -18.09 13.58
CA GLY A 121 -5.97 -17.86 14.89
C GLY A 121 -4.45 -17.86 14.92
N GLN A 122 -3.78 -18.09 13.79
CA GLN A 122 -2.33 -18.09 13.72
C GLN A 122 -1.78 -16.67 13.79
N THR A 123 -0.70 -16.48 14.56
CA THR A 123 0.14 -15.28 14.46
C THR A 123 1.05 -15.42 13.25
N ILE A 124 1.09 -14.38 12.42
CA ILE A 124 1.95 -14.34 11.22
C ILE A 124 2.86 -13.14 11.24
N LYS A 125 4.00 -13.26 10.58
CA LYS A 125 4.89 -12.17 10.28
C LYS A 125 4.46 -11.53 8.96
N ILE A 126 4.33 -10.21 8.94
CA ILE A 126 4.15 -9.42 7.74
C ILE A 126 5.37 -8.51 7.60
N SER A 127 5.96 -8.47 6.41
CA SER A 127 7.11 -7.60 6.12
C SER A 127 6.80 -6.73 4.92
N VAL A 128 7.04 -5.44 5.07
CA VAL A 128 6.86 -4.42 4.02
C VAL A 128 8.22 -3.79 3.74
N ASP A 129 8.60 -3.75 2.48
CA ASP A 129 9.75 -3.00 1.99
C ASP A 129 9.28 -1.59 1.64
N ILE A 130 9.75 -0.59 2.40
CA ILE A 130 9.44 0.82 2.19
C ILE A 130 10.65 1.46 1.53
N THR A 131 10.51 1.81 0.27
CA THR A 131 11.59 2.47 -0.49
C THR A 131 11.53 3.99 -0.38
N ALA A 132 10.39 4.54 0.03
CA ALA A 132 10.24 5.96 0.38
C ALA A 132 9.15 6.12 1.45
N ASN A 133 9.52 6.64 2.63
CA ASN A 133 8.62 6.83 3.78
C ASN A 133 8.09 8.26 3.84
N HIS A 134 6.79 8.40 4.02
CA HIS A 134 6.08 9.69 4.13
C HIS A 134 5.22 9.81 5.38
N LEU A 135 5.56 9.10 6.43
CA LEU A 135 4.77 9.00 7.64
C LEU A 135 3.38 8.40 7.40
N GLY A 136 2.80 7.79 8.39
CA GLY A 136 1.49 7.16 8.29
C GLY A 136 1.38 5.94 9.20
N TYR A 137 0.42 5.08 8.91
CA TYR A 137 0.23 3.84 9.63
C TYR A 137 -0.16 2.72 8.65
N PHE A 138 0.09 1.48 9.06
CA PHE A 138 -0.31 0.29 8.35
C PHE A 138 -1.57 -0.30 8.94
N GLN A 139 -2.50 -0.71 8.08
CA GLN A 139 -3.66 -1.49 8.45
C GLN A 139 -3.75 -2.72 7.55
N PHE A 140 -3.75 -3.89 8.17
CA PHE A 140 -3.86 -5.15 7.45
C PHE A 140 -5.27 -5.70 7.55
N ARG A 141 -5.78 -6.21 6.45
CA ARG A 141 -7.13 -6.77 6.34
C ARG A 141 -7.08 -8.09 5.58
N VAL A 142 -7.94 -9.02 5.95
CA VAL A 142 -8.06 -10.31 5.28
C VAL A 142 -9.48 -10.52 4.77
N CYS A 143 -9.61 -11.08 3.58
CA CYS A 143 -10.89 -11.52 3.04
C CYS A 143 -10.76 -12.96 2.56
N PRO A 144 -11.49 -13.93 3.18
CA PRO A 144 -11.57 -15.28 2.67
C PRO A 144 -12.18 -15.26 1.28
N HIS A 145 -11.37 -15.51 0.25
CA HIS A 145 -11.80 -15.44 -1.13
C HIS A 145 -11.11 -16.49 -1.98
N ASN A 146 -11.85 -17.50 -2.38
CA ASN A 146 -11.31 -18.68 -3.07
C ASN A 146 -11.35 -18.60 -4.60
N ASN A 147 -11.95 -17.53 -5.16
CA ASN A 147 -12.07 -17.40 -6.60
C ASN A 147 -11.07 -16.37 -7.16
N PRO A 148 -9.98 -16.81 -7.82
CA PRO A 148 -8.99 -15.90 -8.36
C PRO A 148 -9.48 -15.09 -9.57
N ARG A 149 -10.65 -15.47 -10.15
CA ARG A 149 -11.22 -14.80 -11.33
C ARG A 149 -12.13 -13.62 -10.99
N HIS A 150 -12.53 -13.49 -9.72
CA HIS A 150 -13.37 -12.38 -9.25
C HIS A 150 -12.62 -11.54 -8.21
N PRO A 151 -12.81 -10.22 -8.17
CA PRO A 151 -12.23 -9.39 -7.13
C PRO A 151 -12.90 -9.66 -5.78
N ALA A 152 -12.13 -9.64 -4.69
CA ALA A 152 -12.68 -9.56 -3.35
C ALA A 152 -13.43 -8.23 -3.18
N SER A 153 -14.45 -8.19 -2.33
CA SER A 153 -15.17 -6.95 -2.07
C SER A 153 -14.52 -6.12 -0.97
N GLN A 154 -14.60 -4.81 -1.06
CA GLN A 154 -14.15 -3.91 -0.01
C GLN A 154 -14.86 -4.21 1.32
N SER A 155 -16.15 -4.48 1.29
CA SER A 155 -16.92 -4.83 2.48
C SER A 155 -16.46 -6.10 3.18
N CYS A 156 -15.91 -7.08 2.45
CA CYS A 156 -15.31 -8.27 3.05
C CYS A 156 -14.03 -7.92 3.80
N LEU A 157 -13.17 -7.08 3.21
CA LEU A 157 -11.95 -6.61 3.84
C LEU A 157 -12.22 -5.73 5.06
N ASP A 158 -13.23 -4.87 5.01
CA ASP A 158 -13.58 -3.95 6.10
C ASP A 158 -14.08 -4.66 7.34
N ARG A 159 -14.70 -5.83 7.19
CA ARG A 159 -15.14 -6.66 8.32
C ARG A 159 -14.02 -7.42 9.02
N ASN A 160 -12.87 -7.59 8.38
CA ASN A 160 -11.81 -8.47 8.86
C ASN A 160 -10.47 -7.68 8.95
N ILE A 161 -10.43 -6.74 9.87
CA ILE A 161 -9.20 -6.00 10.19
C ILE A 161 -8.34 -6.87 11.11
N LEU A 162 -7.08 -7.05 10.75
CA LEU A 162 -6.13 -7.82 11.53
C LEU A 162 -5.58 -6.99 12.69
N ARG A 163 -5.40 -7.62 13.86
CA ARG A 163 -4.78 -7.00 15.02
C ARG A 163 -3.26 -7.07 14.90
N CYS A 164 -2.60 -5.91 14.93
CA CYS A 164 -1.16 -5.83 14.97
C CYS A 164 -0.67 -5.88 16.43
N CYS A 165 0.28 -6.78 16.75
CA CYS A 165 0.80 -6.96 18.11
C CYS A 165 2.07 -6.19 18.37
N SER A 166 2.94 -6.06 17.37
CA SER A 166 4.20 -5.34 17.46
C SER A 166 4.69 -4.88 16.10
N VAL A 167 5.41 -3.78 16.09
CA VAL A 167 6.10 -3.24 14.92
C VAL A 167 7.60 -3.28 15.22
N LEU A 168 8.38 -3.90 14.37
CA LEU A 168 9.83 -3.88 14.43
C LEU A 168 10.35 -3.10 13.23
N LEU A 169 10.95 -1.93 13.50
CA LEU A 169 11.65 -1.15 12.50
C LEU A 169 13.04 -1.75 12.28
N LEU A 170 13.32 -2.19 11.08
CA LEU A 170 14.64 -2.66 10.64
C LEU A 170 15.19 -1.71 9.59
N LEU A 171 16.50 -1.57 9.55
CA LEU A 171 17.18 -0.87 8.47
C LEU A 171 16.84 -1.57 7.13
N GLY A 172 16.08 -0.90 6.27
CA GLY A 172 15.67 -1.41 4.96
C GLY A 172 14.29 -2.09 4.90
N GLY A 173 13.43 -1.94 5.91
CA GLY A 173 12.05 -2.43 5.86
C GLY A 173 11.35 -2.44 7.21
N GLU A 174 10.02 -2.46 7.20
CA GLU A 174 9.21 -2.62 8.41
C GLU A 174 8.67 -4.05 8.51
N GLN A 175 8.73 -4.61 9.71
CA GLN A 175 8.16 -5.93 9.99
C GLN A 175 7.08 -5.81 11.06
N PHE A 176 5.98 -6.51 10.84
CA PHE A 176 4.83 -6.53 11.72
C PHE A 176 4.52 -7.96 12.13
N VAL A 177 4.14 -8.13 13.38
CA VAL A 177 3.55 -9.39 13.87
C VAL A 177 2.05 -9.17 13.99
N VAL A 178 1.27 -9.99 13.32
CA VAL A 178 -0.17 -9.80 13.17
C VAL A 178 -0.91 -11.09 13.51
N PHE A 179 -2.06 -10.98 14.17
CA PHE A 179 -2.96 -12.09 14.42
C PHE A 179 -3.98 -12.25 13.30
N LEU A 180 -4.13 -13.48 12.83
CA LEU A 180 -5.25 -13.88 11.99
C LEU A 180 -6.40 -14.30 12.91
N GLY A 181 -7.35 -13.38 13.11
CA GLY A 181 -8.56 -13.66 13.88
C GLY A 181 -9.60 -14.43 13.09
#